data_291a91ff3e785bf5b9f515d4abd64692
#
_entry.id   291a91ff3e785bf5b9f515d4abd64692
#
_cell.length_a   1.000
_cell.length_b   1.000
_cell.length_c   1.000
_cell.angle_alpha   90.00
_cell.angle_beta   90.00
_cell.angle_gamma   90.00
#
_symmetry.space_group_name_H-M   'P 1'
#
loop_
_entity.id
_entity.type
_entity.pdbx_description
1 polymer ?
#
loop_
_entity_poly.entity_id
_entity_poly.type
_entity_poly.pdbx_seq_one_letter_code
_entity_poly.pdbx_strand_id
1 'polypeptide(L)'
;GFTVRNAQKGVMADGVSYTTIAGLTVEQIGDEAVHLRRFSSDNVVEGNTIRGTGLRKPQFGEGVYVGTAESNWCDITDCAPDTSDRNVVRNNVITAVTAENIDIKEGTTGGAVDGNTFDGAALSGGHADSWVDVKGNAWTVSGNTGTNSSLDGFQTHSVVDGWGRGNVFTRNVANVNGPGYGFNLTPVEDNRVACDNEVTGATKGISNTRCS
;
A
#
# COMPACT_ATOMS: atom_id res chain seq x y z
N GLY A 1 1.20 -8.75 -21.68
CA GLY A 1 1.95 -7.78 -20.88
C GLY A 1 3.19 -7.27 -21.59
N PHE A 2 3.75 -6.20 -21.08
CA PHE A 2 5.02 -5.63 -21.50
C PHE A 2 5.80 -5.14 -20.28
N THR A 3 7.07 -4.76 -20.48
CA THR A 3 7.93 -4.27 -19.40
C THR A 3 8.06 -2.75 -19.45
N VAL A 4 7.81 -2.08 -18.30
CA VAL A 4 8.12 -0.69 -18.03
C VAL A 4 9.38 -0.65 -17.18
N ARG A 5 10.44 0.00 -17.64
CA ARG A 5 11.71 0.05 -16.89
C ARG A 5 12.55 1.28 -17.22
N ASN A 6 13.53 1.54 -16.33
CA ASN A 6 14.51 2.61 -16.50
C ASN A 6 13.86 4.01 -16.65
N ALA A 7 12.78 4.23 -15.92
CA ALA A 7 12.06 5.49 -15.87
C ALA A 7 12.12 6.09 -14.45
N GLN A 8 11.87 7.39 -14.33
CA GLN A 8 11.76 8.00 -13.01
C GLN A 8 10.55 7.46 -12.26
N LYS A 9 9.40 7.39 -12.93
CA LYS A 9 8.14 6.80 -12.44
C LYS A 9 7.67 5.76 -13.45
N GLY A 10 7.05 4.70 -12.97
CA GLY A 10 6.61 3.61 -13.84
C GLY A 10 5.32 3.96 -14.57
N VAL A 11 4.17 3.62 -14.02
CA VAL A 11 2.85 3.91 -14.59
C VAL A 11 2.17 5.00 -13.77
N MET A 12 1.88 6.14 -14.38
CA MET A 12 1.17 7.26 -13.75
C MET A 12 -0.25 7.33 -14.30
N ALA A 13 -1.24 7.27 -13.42
CA ALA A 13 -2.66 7.34 -13.75
C ALA A 13 -3.26 8.58 -13.06
N ASP A 14 -3.39 9.65 -13.83
CA ASP A 14 -3.92 10.94 -13.39
C ASP A 14 -5.34 11.15 -13.92
N GLY A 15 -6.34 11.25 -13.05
CA GLY A 15 -7.72 11.55 -13.41
C GLY A 15 -8.39 10.47 -14.27
N VAL A 16 -8.06 9.20 -14.03
CA VAL A 16 -8.62 8.07 -14.80
C VAL A 16 -9.58 7.24 -13.95
N SER A 17 -10.58 6.66 -14.59
CA SER A 17 -11.51 5.75 -13.94
C SER A 17 -11.80 4.54 -14.83
N TYR A 18 -12.18 3.43 -14.18
CA TYR A 18 -12.54 2.17 -14.85
C TYR A 18 -11.41 1.61 -15.73
N THR A 19 -10.17 1.90 -15.35
CA THR A 19 -8.97 1.45 -16.08
C THR A 19 -8.38 0.22 -15.42
N THR A 20 -7.88 -0.72 -16.21
CA THR A 20 -7.16 -1.90 -15.74
C THR A 20 -5.69 -1.82 -16.14
N ILE A 21 -4.80 -1.87 -15.14
CA ILE A 21 -3.34 -1.96 -15.29
C ILE A 21 -2.95 -3.40 -14.95
N ALA A 22 -2.73 -4.23 -15.97
CA ALA A 22 -2.61 -5.67 -15.75
C ALA A 22 -1.50 -6.35 -16.53
N GLY A 23 -0.91 -7.39 -15.92
CA GLY A 23 0.06 -8.30 -16.55
C GLY A 23 1.37 -7.61 -16.97
N LEU A 24 1.75 -6.52 -16.32
CA LEU A 24 2.98 -5.79 -16.59
C LEU A 24 4.14 -6.32 -15.74
N THR A 25 5.35 -6.16 -16.25
CA THR A 25 6.56 -6.13 -15.41
C THR A 25 6.99 -4.66 -15.29
N VAL A 26 7.01 -4.13 -14.06
CA VAL A 26 7.48 -2.78 -13.76
C VAL A 26 8.73 -2.90 -12.92
N GLU A 27 9.88 -2.50 -13.47
CA GLU A 27 11.17 -2.75 -12.83
C GLU A 27 12.19 -1.63 -13.05
N GLN A 28 13.16 -1.51 -12.13
CA GLN A 28 14.25 -0.52 -12.22
C GLN A 28 13.72 0.91 -12.35
N ILE A 29 12.84 1.30 -11.41
CA ILE A 29 12.16 2.59 -11.38
C ILE A 29 12.83 3.51 -10.36
N GLY A 30 12.99 4.76 -10.74
CA GLY A 30 13.63 5.79 -9.91
C GLY A 30 12.87 6.12 -8.63
N ASP A 31 11.57 6.23 -8.73
CA ASP A 31 10.63 6.52 -7.63
C ASP A 31 9.58 5.40 -7.56
N GLU A 32 8.27 5.72 -7.46
CA GLU A 32 7.17 4.74 -7.38
C GLU A 32 6.88 4.02 -8.71
N ALA A 33 6.44 2.76 -8.63
CA ALA A 33 6.18 1.94 -9.82
C ALA A 33 4.80 2.18 -10.44
N VAL A 34 3.73 2.21 -9.65
CA VAL A 34 2.36 2.50 -10.12
C VAL A 34 1.74 3.54 -9.21
N HIS A 35 1.19 4.61 -9.77
CA HIS A 35 0.55 5.67 -8.99
C HIS A 35 -0.82 6.01 -9.58
N LEU A 36 -1.88 5.88 -8.78
CA LEU A 36 -3.25 6.29 -9.08
C LEU A 36 -3.56 7.56 -8.28
N ARG A 37 -3.77 8.71 -8.94
CA ARG A 37 -4.01 9.99 -8.25
C ARG A 37 -4.92 10.93 -9.04
N ARG A 38 -5.18 12.11 -8.48
CA ARG A 38 -6.02 13.14 -9.11
C ARG A 38 -7.42 12.63 -9.42
N PHE A 39 -8.08 12.08 -8.38
CA PHE A 39 -9.43 11.55 -8.48
C PHE A 39 -9.55 10.30 -9.37
N SER A 40 -8.48 9.51 -9.46
CA SER A 40 -8.47 8.24 -10.21
C SER A 40 -9.20 7.16 -9.44
N SER A 41 -10.45 6.88 -9.80
CA SER A 41 -11.34 6.00 -9.06
C SER A 41 -11.78 4.78 -9.87
N ASP A 42 -12.18 3.71 -9.15
CA ASP A 42 -12.76 2.50 -9.77
C ASP A 42 -11.80 1.78 -10.73
N ASN A 43 -10.47 1.89 -10.49
CA ASN A 43 -9.44 1.25 -11.31
C ASN A 43 -9.00 -0.07 -10.69
N VAL A 44 -8.39 -0.94 -11.51
CA VAL A 44 -7.84 -2.23 -11.10
C VAL A 44 -6.36 -2.30 -11.47
N VAL A 45 -5.50 -2.58 -10.49
CA VAL A 45 -4.08 -2.91 -10.68
C VAL A 45 -3.90 -4.39 -10.35
N GLU A 46 -3.72 -5.26 -11.37
CA GLU A 46 -3.77 -6.70 -11.14
C GLU A 46 -2.71 -7.51 -11.90
N GLY A 47 -2.24 -8.58 -11.27
CA GLY A 47 -1.38 -9.56 -11.91
C GLY A 47 -0.06 -8.99 -12.44
N ASN A 48 0.43 -7.90 -11.85
CA ASN A 48 1.69 -7.28 -12.25
C ASN A 48 2.86 -7.84 -11.41
N THR A 49 4.04 -7.84 -11.98
CA THR A 49 5.30 -8.07 -11.28
C THR A 49 6.01 -6.72 -11.13
N ILE A 50 6.18 -6.27 -9.89
CA ILE A 50 6.79 -4.97 -9.55
C ILE A 50 8.05 -5.22 -8.73
N ARG A 51 9.19 -4.63 -9.15
CA ARG A 51 10.45 -4.81 -8.43
C ARG A 51 11.49 -3.73 -8.74
N GLY A 52 12.36 -3.47 -7.75
CA GLY A 52 13.48 -2.53 -7.94
C GLY A 52 13.02 -1.11 -8.15
N THR A 53 12.28 -0.56 -7.18
CA THR A 53 11.83 0.84 -7.15
C THR A 53 12.64 1.66 -6.17
N GLY A 54 12.47 3.00 -6.18
CA GLY A 54 13.20 3.91 -5.30
C GLY A 54 14.67 4.07 -5.62
N LEU A 55 15.11 3.72 -6.84
CA LEU A 55 16.53 3.77 -7.23
C LEU A 55 17.08 5.20 -7.24
N ARG A 56 16.24 6.21 -7.41
CA ARG A 56 16.60 7.63 -7.37
C ARG A 56 16.37 8.24 -5.99
N LYS A 57 15.21 7.96 -5.39
CA LYS A 57 14.78 8.45 -4.09
C LYS A 57 14.15 7.31 -3.30
N PRO A 58 14.90 6.63 -2.43
CA PRO A 58 14.39 5.47 -1.69
C PRO A 58 13.09 5.72 -0.91
N GLN A 59 12.88 6.95 -0.41
CA GLN A 59 11.67 7.32 0.33
C GLN A 59 10.41 7.48 -0.54
N PHE A 60 10.53 7.36 -1.85
CA PHE A 60 9.44 7.42 -2.83
C PHE A 60 9.44 6.18 -3.73
N GLY A 61 9.88 5.06 -3.20
CA GLY A 61 10.03 3.81 -3.93
C GLY A 61 8.88 2.84 -3.70
N GLU A 62 7.65 3.34 -3.60
CA GLU A 62 6.45 2.52 -3.41
C GLU A 62 6.20 1.60 -4.62
N GLY A 63 5.68 0.40 -4.33
CA GLY A 63 5.23 -0.50 -5.39
C GLY A 63 3.96 0.02 -6.06
N VAL A 64 2.91 0.23 -5.27
CA VAL A 64 1.66 0.87 -5.71
C VAL A 64 1.30 1.99 -4.74
N TYR A 65 1.06 3.16 -5.27
CA TYR A 65 0.69 4.36 -4.52
C TYR A 65 -0.70 4.82 -4.93
N VAL A 66 -1.63 4.93 -3.98
CA VAL A 66 -3.02 5.30 -4.26
C VAL A 66 -3.37 6.60 -3.54
N GLY A 67 -3.81 7.59 -4.29
CA GLY A 67 -4.10 8.93 -3.80
C GLY A 67 -2.87 9.83 -3.80
N THR A 68 -3.00 10.95 -3.12
CA THR A 68 -1.99 12.01 -2.98
C THR A 68 -1.89 12.39 -1.52
N ALA A 69 -0.69 12.47 -0.96
CA ALA A 69 -0.48 12.95 0.40
C ALA A 69 -1.06 14.36 0.59
N GLU A 70 -1.64 14.64 1.77
CA GLU A 70 -2.26 15.93 2.11
C GLU A 70 -1.34 17.12 1.80
N SER A 71 -0.07 17.00 2.10
CA SER A 71 0.92 18.04 1.83
C SER A 71 1.04 18.45 0.36
N ASN A 72 0.55 17.63 -0.57
CA ASN A 72 0.57 17.89 -2.01
C ASN A 72 -0.83 18.15 -2.61
N TRP A 73 -1.90 18.20 -1.80
CA TRP A 73 -3.25 18.42 -2.34
C TRP A 73 -3.36 19.75 -3.08
N CYS A 74 -2.75 20.80 -2.56
CA CYS A 74 -2.83 22.11 -3.22
C CYS A 74 -2.11 22.15 -4.57
N ASP A 75 -1.08 21.31 -4.76
CA ASP A 75 -0.35 21.22 -6.02
C ASP A 75 -1.01 20.27 -7.04
N ILE A 76 -1.78 19.28 -6.55
CA ILE A 76 -2.27 18.18 -7.40
C ILE A 76 -3.80 18.21 -7.58
N THR A 77 -4.55 18.58 -6.53
CA THR A 77 -6.02 18.48 -6.48
C THR A 77 -6.70 19.79 -6.03
N ASP A 78 -6.07 20.93 -6.29
CA ASP A 78 -6.62 22.27 -5.97
C ASP A 78 -6.99 22.41 -4.48
N CYS A 79 -6.16 21.89 -3.58
CA CYS A 79 -6.35 21.81 -2.12
C CYS A 79 -7.52 20.92 -1.66
N ALA A 80 -8.16 20.18 -2.53
CA ALA A 80 -9.17 19.20 -2.15
C ALA A 80 -8.53 17.84 -1.79
N PRO A 81 -9.12 17.05 -0.88
CA PRO A 81 -8.73 15.66 -0.68
C PRO A 81 -8.74 14.88 -2.00
N ASP A 82 -7.69 14.09 -2.24
CA ASP A 82 -7.62 13.25 -3.45
C ASP A 82 -8.53 12.03 -3.29
N THR A 83 -9.76 12.12 -3.78
CA THR A 83 -10.74 11.03 -3.76
C THR A 83 -10.49 10.01 -4.86
N SER A 84 -9.28 9.47 -4.91
CA SER A 84 -8.93 8.31 -5.75
C SER A 84 -9.52 7.04 -5.12
N ASP A 85 -10.86 6.89 -5.21
CA ASP A 85 -11.67 5.95 -4.46
C ASP A 85 -11.89 4.60 -5.15
N ARG A 86 -12.26 3.58 -4.38
CA ARG A 86 -12.71 2.26 -4.83
C ARG A 86 -11.75 1.57 -5.80
N ASN A 87 -10.47 1.91 -5.72
CA ASN A 87 -9.44 1.22 -6.49
C ASN A 87 -9.17 -0.17 -5.91
N VAL A 88 -8.85 -1.12 -6.77
CA VAL A 88 -8.54 -2.50 -6.39
C VAL A 88 -7.12 -2.82 -6.80
N VAL A 89 -6.28 -3.22 -5.84
CA VAL A 89 -4.91 -3.69 -6.07
C VAL A 89 -4.87 -5.17 -5.73
N ARG A 90 -4.78 -6.04 -6.74
CA ARG A 90 -4.91 -7.49 -6.48
C ARG A 90 -3.96 -8.37 -7.28
N ASN A 91 -3.60 -9.51 -6.67
CA ASN A 91 -2.82 -10.56 -7.31
C ASN A 91 -1.48 -10.08 -7.90
N ASN A 92 -0.89 -9.02 -7.36
CA ASN A 92 0.41 -8.53 -7.78
C ASN A 92 1.52 -9.20 -6.97
N VAL A 93 2.71 -9.34 -7.56
CA VAL A 93 3.94 -9.72 -6.87
C VAL A 93 4.82 -8.49 -6.77
N ILE A 94 5.05 -8.00 -5.55
CA ILE A 94 5.74 -6.73 -5.29
C ILE A 94 6.94 -7.01 -4.37
N THR A 95 8.14 -6.83 -4.91
CA THR A 95 9.39 -7.18 -4.23
C THR A 95 10.49 -6.16 -4.49
N ALA A 96 11.51 -6.12 -3.65
CA ALA A 96 12.65 -5.22 -3.83
C ALA A 96 12.25 -3.76 -4.06
N VAL A 97 11.23 -3.30 -3.35
CA VAL A 97 10.79 -1.90 -3.28
C VAL A 97 11.37 -1.27 -2.02
N THR A 98 11.73 0.00 -2.08
CA THR A 98 12.44 0.68 -0.98
C THR A 98 11.50 1.43 -0.04
N ALA A 99 10.29 1.74 -0.46
CA ALA A 99 9.19 2.22 0.36
C ALA A 99 8.11 1.12 0.49
N GLU A 100 6.91 1.45 0.95
CA GLU A 100 5.85 0.47 1.15
C GLU A 100 5.53 -0.29 -0.15
N ASN A 101 5.23 -1.59 -0.06
CA ASN A 101 4.77 -2.32 -1.22
C ASN A 101 3.46 -1.73 -1.76
N ILE A 102 2.56 -1.28 -0.85
CA ILE A 102 1.37 -0.51 -1.20
C ILE A 102 1.16 0.61 -0.16
N ASP A 103 1.11 1.86 -0.62
CA ASP A 103 0.79 3.02 0.20
C ASP A 103 -0.55 3.63 -0.25
N ILE A 104 -1.50 3.71 0.67
CA ILE A 104 -2.86 4.22 0.45
C ILE A 104 -3.02 5.51 1.24
N LYS A 105 -3.17 6.61 0.53
CA LYS A 105 -3.21 7.94 1.15
C LYS A 105 -4.58 8.31 1.70
N GLU A 106 -4.51 9.23 2.65
CA GLU A 106 -5.66 10.00 3.13
C GLU A 106 -6.38 10.69 1.96
N GLY A 107 -7.69 10.85 2.06
CA GLY A 107 -8.54 11.31 0.95
C GLY A 107 -9.20 10.17 0.20
N THR A 108 -8.65 8.94 0.25
CA THR A 108 -9.17 7.78 -0.50
C THR A 108 -10.12 6.93 0.33
N THR A 109 -11.13 6.32 -0.31
CA THR A 109 -12.16 5.54 0.39
C THR A 109 -12.59 4.28 -0.38
N GLY A 110 -12.86 3.21 0.37
CA GLY A 110 -13.65 2.07 -0.10
C GLY A 110 -13.00 1.17 -1.13
N GLY A 111 -11.66 1.13 -1.19
CA GLY A 111 -10.92 0.26 -2.09
C GLY A 111 -10.59 -1.11 -1.48
N ALA A 112 -9.83 -1.92 -2.22
CA ALA A 112 -9.40 -3.24 -1.80
C ALA A 112 -7.93 -3.52 -2.16
N VAL A 113 -7.24 -4.22 -1.25
CA VAL A 113 -5.92 -4.82 -1.46
C VAL A 113 -6.07 -6.31 -1.25
N ASP A 114 -6.06 -7.12 -2.32
CA ASP A 114 -6.47 -8.51 -2.24
C ASP A 114 -5.50 -9.48 -2.95
N GLY A 115 -5.10 -10.53 -2.25
CA GLY A 115 -4.32 -11.63 -2.83
C GLY A 115 -2.93 -11.26 -3.36
N ASN A 116 -2.32 -10.16 -2.90
CA ASN A 116 -0.98 -9.77 -3.33
C ASN A 116 0.10 -10.53 -2.56
N THR A 117 1.28 -10.63 -3.15
CA THR A 117 2.48 -11.18 -2.52
C THR A 117 3.53 -10.08 -2.35
N PHE A 118 4.02 -9.92 -1.11
CA PHE A 118 4.99 -8.89 -0.73
C PHE A 118 6.30 -9.51 -0.22
N ASP A 119 7.42 -8.90 -0.58
CA ASP A 119 8.69 -9.08 0.13
C ASP A 119 9.25 -7.71 0.48
N GLY A 120 9.31 -7.42 1.78
CA GLY A 120 9.79 -6.16 2.34
C GLY A 120 11.28 -6.15 2.71
N ALA A 121 12.07 -7.13 2.26
CA ALA A 121 13.50 -7.19 2.60
C ALA A 121 14.31 -5.96 2.14
N ALA A 122 13.82 -5.21 1.16
CA ALA A 122 14.46 -4.01 0.65
C ALA A 122 13.89 -2.69 1.21
N LEU A 123 12.89 -2.74 2.09
CA LEU A 123 12.32 -1.55 2.74
C LEU A 123 13.44 -0.78 3.48
N SER A 124 13.71 0.44 3.06
CA SER A 124 14.83 1.26 3.56
C SER A 124 14.58 2.76 3.41
N GLY A 125 13.52 3.14 2.75
CA GLY A 125 13.14 4.53 2.54
C GLY A 125 12.52 5.13 3.80
N GLY A 126 13.05 6.23 4.28
CA GLY A 126 12.58 7.12 5.33
C GLY A 126 11.57 6.60 6.35
N HIS A 127 10.33 6.46 5.97
CA HIS A 127 9.22 6.00 6.82
C HIS A 127 8.64 4.65 6.36
N ALA A 128 9.32 3.94 5.46
CA ALA A 128 8.89 2.64 4.95
C ALA A 128 9.14 1.55 5.99
N ASP A 129 8.14 1.27 6.78
CA ASP A 129 8.21 0.36 7.92
C ASP A 129 7.14 -0.74 7.91
N SER A 130 6.41 -0.88 6.79
CA SER A 130 5.42 -1.94 6.58
C SER A 130 5.26 -2.28 5.08
N TRP A 131 4.60 -3.40 4.77
CA TRP A 131 4.24 -3.72 3.38
C TRP A 131 3.08 -2.86 2.88
N VAL A 132 2.08 -2.66 3.72
CA VAL A 132 0.88 -1.90 3.39
C VAL A 132 0.61 -0.89 4.49
N ASP A 133 0.58 0.38 4.13
CA ASP A 133 0.17 1.47 5.01
C ASP A 133 -1.13 2.09 4.50
N VAL A 134 -2.18 2.07 5.32
CA VAL A 134 -3.52 2.57 4.96
C VAL A 134 -3.83 3.83 5.75
N LYS A 135 -3.83 4.95 5.07
CA LYS A 135 -4.24 6.26 5.59
C LYS A 135 -5.64 6.66 5.11
N GLY A 136 -6.19 5.89 4.17
CA GLY A 136 -7.57 6.04 3.67
C GLY A 136 -8.63 5.42 4.58
N ASN A 137 -9.90 5.53 4.20
CA ASN A 137 -11.04 5.02 4.95
C ASN A 137 -11.72 3.81 4.28
N ALA A 138 -12.25 2.92 5.10
CA ALA A 138 -13.09 1.80 4.67
C ALA A 138 -12.43 0.90 3.59
N TRP A 139 -11.14 0.70 3.68
CA TRP A 139 -10.41 -0.23 2.83
C TRP A 139 -10.50 -1.66 3.36
N THR A 140 -10.54 -2.63 2.45
CA THR A 140 -10.45 -4.06 2.77
C THR A 140 -9.10 -4.59 2.31
N VAL A 141 -8.30 -5.09 3.26
CA VAL A 141 -6.99 -5.71 2.99
C VAL A 141 -7.11 -7.20 3.28
N SER A 142 -7.16 -8.03 2.23
CA SER A 142 -7.54 -9.43 2.36
C SER A 142 -6.67 -10.39 1.54
N GLY A 143 -6.44 -11.58 2.09
CA GLY A 143 -5.79 -12.68 1.37
C GLY A 143 -4.36 -12.42 0.91
N ASN A 144 -3.69 -11.39 1.41
CA ASN A 144 -2.32 -11.06 1.02
C ASN A 144 -1.31 -11.93 1.78
N THR A 145 -0.18 -12.19 1.16
CA THR A 145 0.96 -12.88 1.81
C THR A 145 2.17 -11.95 1.80
N GLY A 146 2.68 -11.62 2.99
CA GLY A 146 3.88 -10.80 3.16
C GLY A 146 5.02 -11.56 3.84
N THR A 147 6.25 -11.30 3.42
CA THR A 147 7.48 -11.81 4.04
C THR A 147 8.46 -10.68 4.26
N ASN A 148 9.22 -10.74 5.35
CA ASN A 148 10.28 -9.80 5.72
C ASN A 148 9.80 -8.35 5.76
N SER A 149 9.71 -7.76 6.92
CA SER A 149 9.44 -6.32 7.06
C SER A 149 10.47 -5.66 7.95
N SER A 150 10.73 -4.39 7.70
CA SER A 150 11.64 -3.61 8.54
C SER A 150 11.05 -3.36 9.94
N LEU A 151 9.72 -3.33 10.07
CA LEU A 151 9.02 -3.14 11.35
C LEU A 151 7.75 -3.98 11.40
N ASP A 152 6.63 -3.49 10.86
CA ASP A 152 5.31 -4.13 10.93
C ASP A 152 4.91 -4.78 9.59
N GLY A 153 3.96 -5.69 9.59
CA GLY A 153 3.40 -6.23 8.35
C GLY A 153 2.47 -5.25 7.67
N PHE A 154 1.41 -4.88 8.36
CA PHE A 154 0.35 -3.99 7.89
C PHE A 154 0.12 -2.88 8.91
N GLN A 155 -0.11 -1.66 8.42
CA GLN A 155 -0.33 -0.50 9.27
C GLN A 155 -1.56 0.30 8.83
N THR A 156 -2.11 1.07 9.78
CA THR A 156 -2.98 2.21 9.51
C THR A 156 -2.41 3.45 10.17
N HIS A 157 -2.54 4.60 9.52
CA HIS A 157 -2.20 5.89 10.12
C HIS A 157 -3.30 6.93 9.88
N SER A 158 -3.49 7.84 10.86
CA SER A 158 -4.29 9.04 10.68
C SER A 158 -3.35 10.23 10.53
N VAL A 159 -3.10 10.65 9.32
CA VAL A 159 -2.30 11.85 9.01
C VAL A 159 -3.17 13.10 9.10
N VAL A 160 -4.43 13.00 8.67
CA VAL A 160 -5.43 14.05 8.72
C VAL A 160 -6.61 13.56 9.56
N ASP A 161 -7.17 14.42 10.40
CA ASP A 161 -8.33 14.08 11.22
C ASP A 161 -9.50 13.56 10.38
N GLY A 162 -10.12 12.47 10.84
CA GLY A 162 -11.21 11.78 10.14
C GLY A 162 -10.76 10.74 9.12
N TRP A 163 -9.46 10.56 8.87
CA TRP A 163 -8.92 9.56 7.97
C TRP A 163 -8.18 8.43 8.71
N GLY A 164 -7.89 7.34 8.01
CA GLY A 164 -7.22 6.17 8.56
C GLY A 164 -8.14 5.25 9.37
N ARG A 165 -9.44 5.21 9.10
CA ARG A 165 -10.43 4.50 9.90
C ARG A 165 -11.36 3.58 9.09
N GLY A 166 -12.01 2.65 9.79
CA GLY A 166 -12.98 1.74 9.21
C GLY A 166 -12.36 0.68 8.28
N ASN A 167 -11.06 0.47 8.35
CA ASN A 167 -10.34 -0.49 7.52
C ASN A 167 -10.41 -1.90 8.12
N VAL A 168 -10.48 -2.92 7.26
CA VAL A 168 -10.61 -4.33 7.66
C VAL A 168 -9.46 -5.16 7.09
N PHE A 169 -8.78 -5.90 7.96
CA PHE A 169 -7.71 -6.84 7.60
C PHE A 169 -8.19 -8.27 7.87
N THR A 170 -8.23 -9.13 6.86
CA THR A 170 -8.79 -10.49 6.96
C THR A 170 -8.05 -11.47 6.05
N ARG A 171 -7.87 -12.72 6.48
CA ARG A 171 -7.23 -13.79 5.71
C ARG A 171 -5.83 -13.48 5.16
N ASN A 172 -5.08 -12.59 5.79
CA ASN A 172 -3.72 -12.31 5.39
C ASN A 172 -2.73 -13.25 6.10
N VAL A 173 -1.63 -13.57 5.44
CA VAL A 173 -0.51 -14.33 5.99
C VAL A 173 0.70 -13.40 6.11
N ALA A 174 1.10 -13.08 7.34
CA ALA A 174 2.16 -12.14 7.68
C ALA A 174 3.38 -12.86 8.28
N ASN A 175 4.38 -13.19 7.48
CA ASN A 175 5.68 -13.70 7.95
C ASN A 175 6.63 -12.52 8.15
N VAL A 176 6.44 -11.76 9.22
CA VAL A 176 7.05 -10.43 9.41
C VAL A 176 8.57 -10.50 9.46
N ASN A 177 9.12 -11.48 10.19
CA ASN A 177 10.57 -11.64 10.43
C ASN A 177 11.23 -10.33 10.89
N GLY A 178 10.50 -9.54 11.69
CA GLY A 178 10.86 -8.18 12.09
C GLY A 178 10.48 -7.83 13.53
N PRO A 179 10.89 -6.65 14.00
CA PRO A 179 10.71 -6.24 15.40
C PRO A 179 9.29 -5.77 15.76
N GLY A 180 8.41 -5.61 14.79
CA GLY A 180 7.09 -5.01 14.97
C GLY A 180 5.96 -6.03 15.18
N TYR A 181 4.74 -5.61 14.80
CA TYR A 181 3.52 -6.41 14.81
C TYR A 181 3.24 -7.00 13.42
N GLY A 182 2.37 -8.01 13.36
CA GLY A 182 1.71 -8.38 12.11
C GLY A 182 0.81 -7.25 11.60
N PHE A 183 0.01 -6.67 12.51
CA PHE A 183 -0.91 -5.57 12.23
C PHE A 183 -0.77 -4.48 13.31
N ASN A 184 -0.42 -3.27 12.91
CA ASN A 184 -0.28 -2.12 13.79
C ASN A 184 -1.26 -1.02 13.39
N LEU A 185 -2.40 -0.95 14.08
CA LEU A 185 -3.47 0.00 13.79
C LEU A 185 -3.28 1.28 14.61
N THR A 186 -3.00 2.39 13.95
CA THR A 186 -2.78 3.70 14.58
C THR A 186 -3.48 4.80 13.77
N PRO A 187 -4.68 5.21 14.14
CA PRO A 187 -5.45 4.81 15.33
C PRO A 187 -6.10 3.43 15.18
N VAL A 188 -6.55 2.88 16.30
CA VAL A 188 -7.39 1.67 16.28
C VAL A 188 -8.79 1.99 15.73
N GLU A 189 -9.29 3.17 15.95
CA GLU A 189 -10.63 3.70 15.64
C GLU A 189 -11.36 3.06 14.45
N ASP A 190 -12.35 2.21 14.71
CA ASP A 190 -13.15 1.48 13.73
C ASP A 190 -12.35 0.57 12.78
N ASN A 191 -11.01 0.54 12.91
CA ASN A 191 -10.16 -0.39 12.20
C ASN A 191 -10.24 -1.78 12.85
N ARG A 192 -10.27 -2.84 12.04
CA ARG A 192 -10.47 -4.21 12.50
C ARG A 192 -9.46 -5.18 11.93
N VAL A 193 -8.86 -6.00 12.80
CA VAL A 193 -8.11 -7.19 12.43
C VAL A 193 -9.00 -8.41 12.69
N ALA A 194 -9.39 -9.12 11.65
CA ALA A 194 -10.17 -10.34 11.79
C ALA A 194 -9.30 -11.50 12.35
N CYS A 195 -9.92 -12.42 13.10
CA CYS A 195 -9.19 -13.52 13.75
C CYS A 195 -8.73 -14.63 12.79
N ASP A 196 -8.99 -14.49 11.51
CA ASP A 196 -8.60 -15.40 10.43
C ASP A 196 -7.28 -15.01 9.74
N ASN A 197 -6.56 -14.02 10.27
CA ASN A 197 -5.21 -13.68 9.82
C ASN A 197 -4.18 -14.58 10.50
N GLU A 198 -3.12 -14.93 9.76
CA GLU A 198 -1.98 -15.72 10.27
C GLU A 198 -0.75 -14.84 10.39
N VAL A 199 -0.07 -14.87 11.55
CA VAL A 199 1.14 -14.06 11.80
C VAL A 199 2.25 -14.93 12.37
N THR A 200 3.44 -14.82 11.79
CA THR A 200 4.67 -15.43 12.28
C THR A 200 5.83 -14.43 12.26
N GLY A 201 6.84 -14.63 13.10
CA GLY A 201 8.06 -13.81 13.10
C GLY A 201 7.88 -12.34 13.48
N ALA A 202 6.74 -11.96 14.05
CA ALA A 202 6.49 -10.61 14.56
C ALA A 202 6.86 -10.55 16.04
N THR A 203 7.91 -9.79 16.37
CA THR A 203 8.44 -9.75 17.76
C THR A 203 7.43 -9.19 18.76
N LYS A 204 6.61 -8.22 18.37
CA LYS A 204 5.58 -7.63 19.24
C LYS A 204 4.28 -8.42 19.26
N GLY A 205 4.10 -9.38 18.34
CA GLY A 205 2.92 -10.24 18.28
C GLY A 205 2.01 -9.98 17.09
N ILE A 206 0.80 -10.52 17.14
CA ILE A 206 -0.14 -10.52 16.02
C ILE A 206 -0.60 -9.08 15.69
N SER A 207 -1.03 -8.35 16.70
CA SER A 207 -1.59 -6.99 16.52
C SER A 207 -1.48 -6.19 17.81
N ASN A 208 -1.51 -4.85 17.69
CA ASN A 208 -1.64 -3.92 18.82
C ASN A 208 -3.09 -3.83 19.36
N THR A 209 -4.03 -4.51 18.73
CA THR A 209 -5.43 -4.62 19.18
C THR A 209 -5.88 -6.09 19.19
N ARG A 210 -7.04 -6.37 19.81
CA ARG A 210 -7.63 -7.71 19.75
C ARG A 210 -8.28 -7.96 18.40
N CYS A 211 -8.13 -9.15 17.87
CA CYS A 211 -8.90 -9.56 16.71
C CYS A 211 -10.39 -9.72 17.03
N SER A 212 -11.26 -9.53 16.07
CA SER A 212 -12.72 -9.59 16.22
C SER A 212 -13.42 -10.13 14.96
#